data_c4d4f7f9d187f00af0d21082d4d75704
#
_entry.id   c4d4f7f9d187f00af0d21082d4d75704
#
_cell.length_a   1.000
_cell.length_b   1.000
_cell.length_c   1.000
_cell.angle_alpha   90.00
_cell.angle_beta   90.00
_cell.angle_gamma   90.00
#
_symmetry.space_group_name_H-M   'P 1'
#
loop_
_entity.id
_entity.type
_entity.pdbx_description
1 polymer ?
#
loop_
_entity_poly.entity_id
_entity_poly.type
_entity_poly.pdbx_seq_one_letter_code
_entity_poly.pdbx_strand_id
1 'polypeptide(L)'
;MKKDILKDLLAKPGRQYSVSDFDPSFIGELSKQDAKGQLTKNVEKLSELQSMLYAQDRYSILIIFQAMDAAGKDGTIKHVMSGINPQGCQVFSFKQPSAEELDHDYLWPVSYTHLTLPTNREV
;
A
#
# COMPACT_ATOMS: atom_id res chain seq x y z
N MET A 1 25.27 -7.89 -7.65
CA MET A 1 23.97 -8.57 -7.85
C MET A 1 23.07 -8.15 -6.70
N LYS A 2 22.14 -7.22 -6.93
CA LYS A 2 21.22 -6.82 -5.88
C LYS A 2 20.34 -8.01 -5.57
N LYS A 3 20.54 -8.63 -4.43
CA LYS A 3 19.65 -9.65 -3.91
C LYS A 3 18.24 -9.09 -3.96
N ASP A 4 17.31 -9.83 -4.48
CA ASP A 4 15.94 -9.35 -4.66
C ASP A 4 15.26 -9.30 -3.28
N ILE A 5 15.50 -8.20 -2.57
CA ILE A 5 15.00 -7.96 -1.20
C ILE A 5 13.50 -8.20 -1.12
N LEU A 6 12.78 -7.95 -2.21
CA LEU A 6 11.34 -8.18 -2.27
C LEU A 6 10.96 -9.64 -2.00
N LYS A 7 11.80 -10.61 -2.41
CA LYS A 7 11.50 -12.04 -2.17
C LYS A 7 11.51 -12.41 -0.69
N ASP A 8 12.34 -11.71 0.08
CA ASP A 8 12.47 -11.96 1.52
C ASP A 8 11.36 -11.25 2.32
N LEU A 9 10.70 -10.25 1.72
CA LEU A 9 9.63 -9.47 2.32
C LEU A 9 8.21 -9.92 1.90
N LEU A 10 8.11 -10.81 0.90
CA LEU A 10 6.83 -11.27 0.38
C LEU A 10 6.35 -12.54 1.10
N ALA A 11 5.19 -12.46 1.71
CA ALA A 11 4.46 -13.64 2.16
C ALA A 11 3.92 -14.43 0.96
N LYS A 12 4.20 -15.72 0.91
CA LYS A 12 3.74 -16.61 -0.18
C LYS A 12 2.37 -17.16 0.14
N PRO A 13 1.44 -17.17 -0.81
CA PRO A 13 0.13 -17.79 -0.62
C PRO A 13 0.24 -19.27 -0.18
N GLY A 14 -0.65 -19.69 0.72
CA GLY A 14 -0.73 -21.07 1.20
C GLY A 14 0.33 -21.48 2.23
N ARG A 15 1.22 -20.56 2.64
CA ARG A 15 2.18 -20.81 3.72
C ARG A 15 1.73 -20.11 5.00
N GLN A 16 1.79 -20.81 6.12
CA GLN A 16 1.61 -20.20 7.43
C GLN A 16 2.89 -19.47 7.84
N TYR A 17 2.72 -18.29 8.43
CA TYR A 17 3.79 -17.45 8.94
C TYR A 17 3.53 -17.10 10.40
N SER A 18 4.59 -17.02 11.18
CA SER A 18 4.59 -16.40 12.50
C SER A 18 5.26 -15.03 12.42
N VAL A 19 4.92 -14.13 13.32
CA VAL A 19 5.60 -12.83 13.43
C VAL A 19 7.09 -13.01 13.70
N SER A 20 7.48 -14.08 14.40
CA SER A 20 8.88 -14.43 14.68
C SER A 20 9.68 -14.87 13.45
N ASP A 21 9.02 -15.17 12.33
CA ASP A 21 9.69 -15.56 11.08
C ASP A 21 10.32 -14.35 10.35
N PHE A 22 9.99 -13.15 10.80
CA PHE A 22 10.46 -11.91 10.20
C PHE A 22 11.35 -11.13 11.18
N ASP A 23 12.53 -10.77 10.72
CA ASP A 23 13.44 -9.92 11.48
C ASP A 23 13.06 -8.45 11.25
N PRO A 24 12.55 -7.72 12.26
CA PRO A 24 12.19 -6.31 12.11
C PRO A 24 13.38 -5.38 11.86
N SER A 25 14.61 -5.86 12.11
CA SER A 25 15.85 -5.13 11.85
C SER A 25 16.42 -5.40 10.45
N PHE A 26 15.78 -6.27 9.66
CA PHE A 26 16.24 -6.63 8.32
C PHE A 26 16.20 -5.42 7.39
N ILE A 27 17.36 -4.95 6.98
CA ILE A 27 17.52 -3.82 6.04
C ILE A 27 18.09 -4.28 4.69
N GLY A 28 18.33 -5.58 4.51
CA GLY A 28 19.08 -6.09 3.38
C GLY A 28 20.52 -5.57 3.39
N GLU A 29 21.08 -5.38 2.20
CA GLU A 29 22.44 -4.81 2.04
C GLU A 29 22.39 -3.31 1.66
N LEU A 30 21.28 -2.63 1.96
CA LEU A 30 21.09 -1.24 1.59
C LEU A 30 21.65 -0.31 2.67
N SER A 31 22.55 0.60 2.29
CA SER A 31 22.85 1.73 3.15
C SER A 31 21.67 2.71 3.21
N LYS A 32 21.58 3.52 4.26
CA LYS A 32 20.53 4.55 4.39
C LYS A 32 20.52 5.53 3.20
N GLN A 33 21.70 5.82 2.66
CA GLN A 33 21.86 6.74 1.54
C GLN A 33 21.38 6.10 0.23
N ASP A 34 21.72 4.83 0.00
CA ASP A 34 21.24 4.07 -1.17
C ASP A 34 19.73 3.91 -1.14
N ALA A 35 19.17 3.59 0.04
CA ALA A 35 17.73 3.45 0.22
C ALA A 35 16.99 4.75 -0.12
N LYS A 36 17.51 5.91 0.30
CA LYS A 36 16.93 7.22 -0.04
C LYS A 36 16.97 7.49 -1.55
N GLY A 37 18.11 7.25 -2.19
CA GLY A 37 18.24 7.39 -3.64
C GLY A 37 17.32 6.45 -4.42
N GLN A 38 17.19 5.22 -3.96
CA GLN A 38 16.28 4.24 -4.58
C GLN A 38 14.81 4.63 -4.39
N LEU A 39 14.44 5.16 -3.22
CA LEU A 39 13.08 5.63 -2.94
C LEU A 39 12.69 6.75 -3.92
N THR A 40 13.56 7.75 -4.12
CA THR A 40 13.30 8.85 -5.06
C THR A 40 13.02 8.32 -6.47
N LYS A 41 13.87 7.44 -6.98
CA LYS A 41 13.69 6.82 -8.30
C LYS A 41 12.41 6.02 -8.40
N ASN A 42 12.06 5.30 -7.33
CA ASN A 42 10.83 4.50 -7.30
C ASN A 42 9.59 5.38 -7.28
N VAL A 43 9.61 6.51 -6.57
CA VAL A 43 8.50 7.47 -6.53
C VAL A 43 8.30 8.12 -7.91
N GLU A 44 9.36 8.52 -8.59
CA GLU A 44 9.29 9.04 -9.96
C GLU A 44 8.66 8.02 -10.90
N LYS A 45 9.14 6.77 -10.88
CA LYS A 45 8.59 5.69 -11.71
C LYS A 45 7.15 5.37 -11.36
N LEU A 46 6.79 5.43 -10.09
CA LEU A 46 5.41 5.20 -9.63
C LEU A 46 4.47 6.29 -10.17
N SER A 47 4.90 7.54 -10.20
CA SER A 47 4.15 8.66 -10.78
C SER A 47 3.90 8.46 -12.28
N GLU A 48 4.91 8.02 -13.03
CA GLU A 48 4.77 7.70 -14.45
C GLU A 48 3.77 6.56 -14.67
N LEU A 49 3.89 5.48 -13.91
CA LEU A 49 3.01 4.32 -14.01
C LEU A 49 1.57 4.66 -13.61
N GLN A 50 1.39 5.52 -12.61
CA GLN A 50 0.06 6.00 -12.23
C GLN A 50 -0.59 6.80 -13.36
N SER A 51 0.16 7.66 -14.03
CA SER A 51 -0.34 8.44 -15.17
C SER A 51 -0.78 7.53 -16.32
N MET A 52 -0.03 6.47 -16.58
CA MET A 52 -0.39 5.46 -17.58
C MET A 52 -1.63 4.67 -17.16
N LEU A 53 -1.71 4.26 -15.89
CA LEU A 53 -2.86 3.54 -15.34
C LEU A 53 -4.14 4.39 -15.41
N TYR A 54 -4.02 5.68 -15.07
CA TYR A 54 -5.13 6.62 -15.14
C TYR A 54 -5.61 6.83 -16.58
N ALA A 55 -4.69 6.97 -17.52
CA ALA A 55 -5.01 7.20 -18.93
C ALA A 55 -5.70 5.99 -19.60
N GLN A 56 -5.38 4.77 -19.18
CA GLN A 56 -6.00 3.56 -19.77
C GLN A 56 -7.46 3.34 -19.32
N ASP A 57 -7.86 3.84 -18.17
CA ASP A 57 -9.23 3.82 -17.62
C ASP A 57 -9.91 2.42 -17.59
N ARG A 58 -9.14 1.35 -17.47
CA ARG A 58 -9.63 -0.04 -17.48
C ARG A 58 -9.44 -0.75 -16.15
N TYR A 59 -8.39 -0.42 -15.42
CA TYR A 59 -7.99 -1.08 -14.17
C TYR A 59 -7.72 -0.06 -13.09
N SER A 60 -8.01 -0.44 -11.87
CA SER A 60 -7.62 0.28 -10.66
C SER A 60 -6.80 -0.64 -9.76
N ILE A 61 -5.95 -0.04 -8.93
CA ILE A 61 -5.16 -0.75 -7.93
C ILE A 61 -5.68 -0.36 -6.56
N LEU A 62 -6.06 -1.35 -5.77
CA LEU A 62 -6.38 -1.19 -4.36
C LEU A 62 -5.16 -1.52 -3.54
N ILE A 63 -4.67 -0.56 -2.75
CA ILE A 63 -3.56 -0.76 -1.83
C ILE A 63 -4.10 -0.66 -0.40
N ILE A 64 -3.95 -1.73 0.38
CA ILE A 64 -4.37 -1.78 1.77
C ILE A 64 -3.13 -1.71 2.66
N PHE A 65 -3.01 -0.64 3.44
CA PHE A 65 -1.97 -0.50 4.45
C PHE A 65 -2.55 -0.88 5.81
N GLN A 66 -2.07 -1.99 6.35
CA GLN A 66 -2.46 -2.46 7.67
C GLN A 66 -1.22 -2.53 8.57
N ALA A 67 -1.30 -1.92 9.72
CA ALA A 67 -0.25 -1.98 10.72
C ALA A 67 -0.82 -1.68 12.11
N MET A 68 -0.12 -2.17 13.12
CA MET A 68 -0.38 -1.78 14.52
C MET A 68 -0.13 -0.29 14.71
N ASP A 69 -0.69 0.26 15.77
CA ASP A 69 -0.45 1.66 16.13
C ASP A 69 1.05 1.94 16.31
N ALA A 70 1.49 3.12 15.90
CA ALA A 70 2.89 3.55 15.90
C ALA A 70 3.87 2.69 15.07
N ALA A 71 3.41 1.75 14.23
CA ALA A 71 4.27 0.90 13.39
C ALA A 71 4.81 1.61 12.13
N GLY A 72 4.64 2.92 12.00
CA GLY A 72 5.21 3.71 10.90
C GLY A 72 4.38 3.73 9.62
N LYS A 73 3.13 3.24 9.64
CA LYS A 73 2.22 3.20 8.49
C LYS A 73 2.10 4.57 7.81
N ASP A 74 1.81 5.60 8.57
CA ASP A 74 1.57 6.95 8.04
C ASP A 74 2.85 7.57 7.43
N GLY A 75 4.00 7.30 8.04
CA GLY A 75 5.30 7.67 7.49
C GLY A 75 5.57 6.98 6.16
N THR A 76 5.29 5.68 6.06
CA THR A 76 5.44 4.92 4.81
C THR A 76 4.54 5.47 3.71
N ILE A 77 3.25 5.68 4.01
CA ILE A 77 2.30 6.27 3.06
C ILE A 77 2.80 7.64 2.59
N LYS A 78 3.18 8.52 3.52
CA LYS A 78 3.68 9.86 3.20
C LYS A 78 4.89 9.81 2.26
N HIS A 79 5.84 8.93 2.50
CA HIS A 79 7.05 8.85 1.66
C HIS A 79 6.80 8.19 0.31
N VAL A 80 6.02 7.13 0.25
CA VAL A 80 5.75 6.40 -0.99
C VAL A 80 4.80 7.17 -1.90
N MET A 81 3.77 7.79 -1.32
CA MET A 81 2.72 8.47 -2.07
C MET A 81 3.04 9.94 -2.38
N SER A 82 4.19 10.46 -1.95
CA SER A 82 4.53 11.88 -2.08
C SER A 82 4.63 12.39 -3.52
N GLY A 83 4.88 11.52 -4.50
CA GLY A 83 4.99 11.88 -5.92
C GLY A 83 3.76 11.52 -6.76
N ILE A 84 2.71 11.05 -6.15
CA ILE A 84 1.52 10.58 -6.85
C ILE A 84 0.53 11.73 -7.07
N ASN A 85 -0.07 11.78 -8.27
CA ASN A 85 -1.12 12.75 -8.57
C ASN A 85 -2.38 12.44 -7.75
N PRO A 86 -2.81 13.34 -6.85
CA PRO A 86 -3.97 13.11 -5.99
C PRO A 86 -5.30 12.97 -6.77
N GLN A 87 -5.40 13.51 -7.98
CA GLN A 87 -6.60 13.37 -8.81
C GLN A 87 -6.85 11.93 -9.26
N GLY A 88 -5.80 11.11 -9.33
CA GLY A 88 -5.88 9.70 -9.67
C GLY A 88 -5.97 8.77 -8.47
N CYS A 89 -6.14 9.30 -7.25
CA CYS A 89 -6.13 8.51 -6.02
C CYS A 89 -7.32 8.85 -5.15
N GLN A 90 -7.92 7.82 -4.56
CA GLN A 90 -8.86 7.96 -3.47
C GLN A 90 -8.24 7.37 -2.21
N VAL A 91 -8.31 8.08 -1.11
CA VAL A 91 -7.72 7.67 0.17
C VAL A 91 -8.81 7.56 1.22
N PHE A 92 -8.90 6.39 1.82
CA PHE A 92 -9.79 6.11 2.93
C PHE A 92 -8.97 5.77 4.17
N SER A 93 -9.27 6.41 5.29
CA SER A 93 -8.61 6.14 6.56
C SER A 93 -9.61 5.54 7.52
N PHE A 94 -9.38 4.29 7.88
CA PHE A 94 -10.17 3.59 8.90
C PHE A 94 -9.50 3.76 10.26
N LYS A 95 -10.29 4.11 11.25
CA LYS A 95 -9.87 4.22 12.64
C LYS A 95 -10.20 2.92 13.38
N GLN A 96 -10.33 3.00 14.70
CA GLN A 96 -10.81 1.88 15.50
C GLN A 96 -12.19 1.44 14.99
N PRO A 97 -12.40 0.13 14.79
CA PRO A 97 -13.67 -0.38 14.30
C PRO A 97 -14.85 0.03 15.16
N SER A 98 -15.95 0.38 14.53
CA SER A 98 -17.24 0.56 15.19
C SER A 98 -17.81 -0.79 15.64
N ALA A 99 -18.87 -0.75 16.48
CA ALA A 99 -19.54 -2.01 16.89
C ALA A 99 -20.10 -2.78 15.70
N GLU A 100 -20.59 -2.09 14.68
CA GLU A 100 -21.09 -2.69 13.45
C GLU A 100 -19.97 -3.35 12.63
N GLU A 101 -18.82 -2.68 12.51
CA GLU A 101 -17.65 -3.22 11.79
C GLU A 101 -17.04 -4.45 12.47
N LEU A 102 -17.17 -4.56 13.81
CA LEU A 102 -16.69 -5.71 14.57
C LEU A 102 -17.54 -6.98 14.34
N ASP A 103 -18.79 -6.83 13.92
CA ASP A 103 -19.68 -7.95 13.60
C ASP A 103 -19.43 -8.52 12.19
N HIS A 104 -18.55 -7.88 11.43
CA HIS A 104 -18.22 -8.26 10.07
C HIS A 104 -16.74 -8.67 9.91
N ASP A 105 -16.40 -9.20 8.75
CA ASP A 105 -15.02 -9.48 8.35
C ASP A 105 -14.19 -8.19 8.36
N TYR A 106 -12.90 -8.28 8.70
CA TYR A 106 -12.00 -7.13 8.81
C TYR A 106 -11.82 -6.35 7.48
N LEU A 107 -12.15 -6.94 6.34
CA LEU A 107 -12.17 -6.27 5.04
C LEU A 107 -13.54 -5.65 4.71
N TRP A 108 -14.56 -5.86 5.54
CA TRP A 108 -15.89 -5.32 5.29
C TRP A 108 -15.93 -3.79 5.11
N PRO A 109 -15.22 -2.96 5.92
CA PRO A 109 -15.18 -1.53 5.71
C PRO A 109 -14.64 -1.14 4.33
N VAL A 110 -13.63 -1.87 3.85
CA VAL A 110 -13.06 -1.67 2.51
C VAL A 110 -14.09 -2.03 1.43
N SER A 111 -14.74 -3.17 1.55
CA SER A 111 -15.76 -3.63 0.60
C SER A 111 -16.93 -2.68 0.54
N TYR A 112 -17.41 -2.22 1.68
CA TYR A 112 -18.53 -1.29 1.76
C TYR A 112 -18.22 0.05 1.11
N THR A 113 -17.03 0.63 1.33
CA THR A 113 -16.67 1.94 0.77
C THR A 113 -16.34 1.89 -0.71
N HIS A 114 -15.78 0.80 -1.22
CA HIS A 114 -15.33 0.69 -2.61
C HIS A 114 -16.35 0.08 -3.57
N LEU A 115 -17.15 -0.87 -3.10
CA LEU A 115 -18.16 -1.53 -3.93
C LEU A 115 -19.46 -0.73 -4.05
N THR A 116 -19.70 0.21 -3.15
CA THR A 116 -20.88 1.08 -3.17
C THR A 116 -20.63 2.42 -3.86
N LEU A 117 -19.43 2.68 -4.37
CA LEU A 117 -19.19 3.87 -5.17
C LEU A 117 -20.03 3.79 -6.43
N PRO A 118 -21.03 4.68 -6.60
CA PRO A 118 -21.82 4.68 -7.82
C PRO A 118 -20.90 4.98 -8.99
N THR A 119 -21.00 4.16 -10.01
CA THR A 119 -20.47 4.43 -11.34
C THR A 119 -21.28 5.56 -11.99
N ASN A 120 -21.43 6.67 -11.32
CA ASN A 120 -22.04 7.86 -11.91
C ASN A 120 -20.96 8.63 -12.64
N ARG A 121 -20.60 8.14 -13.82
CA ARG A 121 -20.25 9.03 -14.92
C ARG A 121 -21.56 9.50 -15.52
N GLU A 122 -22.09 10.58 -14.99
CA GLU A 122 -22.96 11.41 -15.79
C GLU A 122 -22.07 12.26 -16.71
N VAL A 123 -22.30 12.08 -17.97
CA VAL A 123 -21.72 12.81 -19.09
C VAL A 123 -22.18 14.25 -19.06
#